data_f081f6a2eea3fede3c9556233804c65f
#
_entry.id   f081f6a2eea3fede3c9556233804c65f
#
_cell.length_a   1.000
_cell.length_b   1.000
_cell.length_c   1.000
_cell.angle_alpha   90.00
_cell.angle_beta   90.00
_cell.angle_gamma   90.00
#
_symmetry.space_group_name_H-M   'P 1'
#
loop_
_entity.id
_entity.type
_entity.pdbx_description
1 polymer ?
#
loop_
_entity_poly.entity_id
_entity_poly.type
_entity_poly.pdbx_seq_one_letter_code
_entity_poly.pdbx_strand_id
1 'polypeptide(L)'
;VNVIQYPAPTGNRCYNLGKAIKTAVESWDEDLNVVIFGTGGMSHQIQGPRAGLVNKEFDIAFLDGLSKDPEALAKIPPMTYLRDAGNEAIELVMWLIMRGALGDKVDEVYRFHHVPASSTAVGCIILETGEYHAQKAGRAAA
;
A
#
# COMPACT_ATOMS: atom_id res chain seq x y z
N VAL A 1 -12.45 -3.72 1.56
CA VAL A 1 -12.70 -3.14 0.23
C VAL A 1 -12.01 -4.02 -0.80
N ASN A 2 -12.74 -4.50 -1.77
CA ASN A 2 -12.20 -5.27 -2.89
C ASN A 2 -12.05 -4.37 -4.12
N VAL A 3 -10.96 -4.54 -4.85
CA VAL A 3 -10.69 -3.78 -6.07
C VAL A 3 -10.68 -4.73 -7.26
N ILE A 4 -11.48 -4.43 -8.27
CA ILE A 4 -11.50 -5.19 -9.51
C ILE A 4 -10.27 -4.81 -10.36
N GLN A 5 -9.62 -5.82 -10.95
CA GLN A 5 -8.46 -5.58 -11.81
C GLN A 5 -8.82 -4.87 -13.12
N TYR A 6 -10.00 -5.13 -13.67
CA TYR A 6 -10.44 -4.53 -14.91
C TYR A 6 -11.94 -4.16 -14.87
N PRO A 7 -12.25 -2.88 -15.09
CA PRO A 7 -11.33 -1.75 -15.22
C PRO A 7 -10.70 -1.39 -13.87
N ALA A 8 -9.37 -1.30 -13.82
CA ALA A 8 -8.67 -0.93 -12.60
C ALA A 8 -8.96 0.53 -12.22
N PRO A 9 -9.23 0.82 -10.94
CA PRO A 9 -9.28 2.18 -10.47
C PRO A 9 -7.90 2.83 -10.55
N THR A 10 -7.84 4.14 -10.71
CA THR A 10 -6.56 4.87 -10.65
C THR A 10 -6.01 4.88 -9.23
N GLY A 11 -4.68 4.99 -9.10
CA GLY A 11 -4.02 5.13 -7.81
C GLY A 11 -4.57 6.32 -7.00
N ASN A 12 -4.82 7.46 -7.64
CA ASN A 12 -5.45 8.62 -6.99
C ASN A 12 -6.84 8.31 -6.41
N ARG A 13 -7.65 7.53 -7.12
CA ARG A 13 -8.97 7.15 -6.63
C ARG A 13 -8.85 6.25 -5.39
N CYS A 14 -7.93 5.30 -5.43
CA CYS A 14 -7.65 4.41 -4.30
C CYS A 14 -7.11 5.20 -3.08
N TYR A 15 -6.15 6.08 -3.30
CA TYR A 15 -5.58 6.91 -2.25
C TYR A 15 -6.62 7.83 -1.59
N ASN A 16 -7.48 8.47 -2.40
CA ASN A 16 -8.58 9.31 -1.89
C ASN A 16 -9.66 8.49 -1.17
N LEU A 17 -9.93 7.25 -1.59
CA LEU A 17 -10.79 6.35 -0.81
C LEU A 17 -10.19 6.08 0.57
N GLY A 18 -8.89 5.89 0.66
CA GLY A 18 -8.18 5.77 1.94
C GLY A 18 -8.38 7.01 2.82
N LYS A 19 -8.22 8.22 2.27
CA LYS A 19 -8.48 9.47 3.01
C LYS A 19 -9.93 9.56 3.52
N ALA A 20 -10.90 9.12 2.72
CA ALA A 20 -12.30 9.07 3.15
C ALA A 20 -12.52 8.04 4.28
N ILE A 21 -11.85 6.89 4.23
CA ILE A 21 -11.87 5.90 5.32
C ILE A 21 -11.29 6.51 6.60
N LYS A 22 -10.16 7.23 6.54
CA LYS A 22 -9.58 7.94 7.68
C LYS A 22 -10.62 8.89 8.31
N THR A 23 -11.22 9.74 7.51
CA THR A 23 -12.25 10.68 7.98
C THR A 23 -13.42 9.96 8.66
N ALA A 24 -13.88 8.84 8.10
CA ALA A 24 -14.97 8.06 8.69
C ALA A 24 -14.56 7.45 10.05
N VAL A 25 -13.35 6.91 10.15
CA VAL A 25 -12.80 6.37 11.41
C VAL A 25 -12.66 7.44 12.46
N GLU A 26 -12.12 8.61 12.11
CA GLU A 26 -11.95 9.75 13.03
C GLU A 26 -13.27 10.37 13.50
N SER A 27 -14.33 10.21 12.72
CA SER A 27 -15.67 10.66 13.10
C SER A 27 -16.44 9.66 13.98
N TRP A 28 -15.89 8.48 14.23
CA TRP A 28 -16.52 7.46 15.06
C TRP A 28 -16.37 7.82 16.54
N ASP A 29 -17.48 7.77 17.27
CA ASP A 29 -17.55 8.21 18.67
C ASP A 29 -17.16 7.10 19.68
N GLU A 30 -16.11 6.33 19.33
CA GLU A 30 -15.57 5.27 20.18
C GLU A 30 -14.04 5.32 20.17
N ASP A 31 -13.40 5.05 21.30
CA ASP A 31 -11.93 4.93 21.41
C ASP A 31 -11.49 3.57 20.87
N LEU A 32 -11.27 3.47 19.56
CA LEU A 32 -10.91 2.26 18.86
C LEU A 32 -9.45 2.28 18.40
N ASN A 33 -8.79 1.15 18.54
CA ASN A 33 -7.55 0.90 17.83
C ASN A 33 -7.87 0.31 16.44
N VAL A 34 -7.66 1.08 15.39
CA VAL A 34 -7.96 0.68 14.03
C VAL A 34 -6.69 0.29 13.30
N VAL A 35 -6.69 -0.89 12.70
CA VAL A 35 -5.62 -1.38 11.83
C VAL A 35 -6.18 -1.56 10.44
N ILE A 36 -5.44 -1.10 9.44
CA ILE A 36 -5.80 -1.26 8.03
C ILE A 36 -4.72 -2.04 7.29
N PHE A 37 -5.15 -3.01 6.48
CA PHE A 37 -4.27 -3.83 5.65
C PHE A 37 -4.47 -3.48 4.17
N GLY A 38 -3.38 -3.12 3.48
CA GLY A 38 -3.30 -3.15 2.04
C GLY A 38 -2.76 -4.51 1.61
N THR A 39 -3.53 -5.26 0.84
CA THR A 39 -3.18 -6.62 0.41
C THR A 39 -2.93 -6.68 -1.09
N GLY A 40 -2.18 -7.67 -1.54
CA GLY A 40 -1.80 -7.89 -2.92
C GLY A 40 -0.32 -8.19 -3.04
N GLY A 41 0.07 -8.97 -4.05
CA GLY A 41 1.47 -9.23 -4.37
C GLY A 41 2.17 -7.98 -4.91
N MET A 42 3.48 -7.99 -4.84
CA MET A 42 4.30 -6.97 -5.51
C MET A 42 4.44 -7.30 -7.01
N SER A 43 5.57 -7.02 -7.64
CA SER A 43 5.71 -7.32 -9.07
C SER A 43 5.56 -8.82 -9.34
N HIS A 44 4.68 -9.17 -10.26
CA HIS A 44 4.51 -10.53 -10.74
C HIS A 44 3.67 -10.59 -12.02
N GLN A 45 3.92 -11.62 -12.80
CA GLN A 45 3.08 -12.01 -13.91
C GLN A 45 3.00 -13.52 -13.99
N ILE A 46 1.79 -14.06 -13.82
CA ILE A 46 1.57 -15.50 -13.71
C ILE A 46 1.40 -16.16 -15.09
N GLN A 47 0.85 -15.42 -16.04
CA GLN A 47 0.47 -15.96 -17.37
C GLN A 47 1.01 -15.11 -18.52
N GLY A 48 0.99 -15.74 -19.72
CA GLY A 48 1.35 -15.09 -20.97
C GLY A 48 2.85 -15.05 -21.26
N PRO A 49 3.27 -14.31 -22.30
CA PRO A 49 4.67 -14.31 -22.77
C PRO A 49 5.69 -13.81 -21.76
N ARG A 50 5.26 -13.09 -20.74
CA ARG A 50 6.12 -12.57 -19.66
C ARG A 50 5.89 -13.28 -18.33
N ALA A 51 5.35 -14.50 -18.34
CA ALA A 51 5.17 -15.29 -17.12
C ALA A 51 6.52 -15.41 -16.37
N GLY A 52 6.50 -15.18 -15.06
CA GLY A 52 7.69 -15.14 -14.22
C GLY A 52 8.36 -13.76 -14.13
N LEU A 53 7.79 -12.71 -14.75
CA LEU A 53 8.30 -11.35 -14.60
C LEU A 53 8.24 -10.94 -13.14
N VAL A 54 9.38 -10.47 -12.63
CA VAL A 54 9.53 -9.81 -11.33
C VAL A 54 10.44 -8.61 -11.53
N ASN A 55 10.11 -7.48 -10.91
CA ASN A 55 10.89 -6.26 -10.99
C ASN A 55 11.18 -5.71 -9.58
N LYS A 56 12.29 -6.14 -9.00
CA LYS A 56 12.71 -5.73 -7.66
C LYS A 56 12.90 -4.21 -7.55
N GLU A 57 13.39 -3.55 -8.58
CA GLU A 57 13.62 -2.10 -8.56
C GLU A 57 12.30 -1.34 -8.45
N PHE A 58 11.29 -1.75 -9.23
CA PHE A 58 9.94 -1.22 -9.12
C PHE A 58 9.36 -1.44 -7.71
N ASP A 59 9.50 -2.64 -7.18
CA ASP A 59 8.97 -3.01 -5.87
C ASP A 59 9.57 -2.16 -4.74
N ILE A 60 10.89 -2.01 -4.75
CA ILE A 60 11.59 -1.19 -3.73
C ILE A 60 11.19 0.28 -3.86
N ALA A 61 11.12 0.81 -5.09
CA ALA A 61 10.67 2.18 -5.32
C ALA A 61 9.22 2.40 -4.84
N PHE A 62 8.34 1.40 -5.05
CA PHE A 62 6.97 1.45 -4.56
C PHE A 62 6.91 1.46 -3.02
N LEU A 63 7.65 0.57 -2.35
CA LEU A 63 7.74 0.55 -0.88
C LEU A 63 8.31 1.86 -0.32
N ASP A 64 9.33 2.42 -0.97
CA ASP A 64 9.89 3.73 -0.60
C ASP A 64 8.85 4.85 -0.72
N GLY A 65 8.11 4.86 -1.81
CA GLY A 65 7.08 5.86 -2.04
C GLY A 65 5.94 5.81 -1.03
N LEU A 66 5.58 4.62 -0.52
CA LEU A 66 4.55 4.49 0.52
C LEU A 66 4.90 5.28 1.80
N SER A 67 6.17 5.30 2.20
CA SER A 67 6.59 6.07 3.36
C SER A 67 6.88 7.54 3.03
N LYS A 68 7.50 7.82 1.87
CA LYS A 68 8.10 9.13 1.58
C LYS A 68 7.25 10.05 0.72
N ASP A 69 6.58 9.50 -0.32
CA ASP A 69 5.80 10.28 -1.29
C ASP A 69 4.61 9.48 -1.87
N PRO A 70 3.58 9.23 -1.06
CA PRO A 70 2.41 8.47 -1.49
C PRO A 70 1.60 9.19 -2.59
N GLU A 71 1.72 10.50 -2.70
CA GLU A 71 1.02 11.25 -3.75
C GLU A 71 1.66 11.03 -5.12
N ALA A 72 2.98 10.90 -5.19
CA ALA A 72 3.66 10.51 -6.43
C ALA A 72 3.26 9.09 -6.85
N LEU A 73 3.20 8.14 -5.91
CA LEU A 73 2.71 6.79 -6.19
C LEU A 73 1.27 6.78 -6.70
N ALA A 74 0.40 7.58 -6.10
CA ALA A 74 -1.01 7.68 -6.50
C ALA A 74 -1.18 8.21 -7.94
N LYS A 75 -0.19 8.91 -8.48
CA LYS A 75 -0.18 9.42 -9.86
C LYS A 75 0.37 8.42 -10.87
N ILE A 76 0.92 7.29 -10.45
CA ILE A 76 1.44 6.27 -11.39
C ILE A 76 0.30 5.76 -12.27
N PRO A 77 0.42 5.86 -13.60
CA PRO A 77 -0.60 5.37 -14.50
C PRO A 77 -0.76 3.85 -14.40
N PRO A 78 -1.97 3.28 -14.51
CA PRO A 78 -2.19 1.84 -14.51
C PRO A 78 -1.32 1.08 -15.52
N MET A 79 -1.08 1.66 -16.69
CA MET A 79 -0.20 1.06 -17.70
C MET A 79 1.25 0.89 -17.25
N THR A 80 1.73 1.71 -16.32
CA THR A 80 3.07 1.56 -15.75
C THR A 80 3.17 0.29 -14.90
N TYR A 81 2.16 0.00 -14.08
CA TYR A 81 2.09 -1.27 -13.33
C TYR A 81 2.12 -2.47 -14.27
N LEU A 82 1.28 -2.45 -15.31
CA LEU A 82 1.20 -3.54 -16.29
C LEU A 82 2.53 -3.73 -17.03
N ARG A 83 3.19 -2.65 -17.43
CA ARG A 83 4.45 -2.70 -18.16
C ARG A 83 5.61 -3.14 -17.29
N ASP A 84 5.75 -2.56 -16.12
CA ASP A 84 6.97 -2.63 -15.31
C ASP A 84 6.87 -3.67 -14.19
N ALA A 85 5.69 -3.91 -13.65
CA ALA A 85 5.50 -4.81 -12.52
C ALA A 85 4.73 -6.11 -12.86
N GLY A 86 4.07 -6.18 -14.02
CA GLY A 86 3.29 -7.33 -14.46
C GLY A 86 1.78 -7.11 -14.34
N ASN A 87 1.02 -7.94 -15.03
CA ASN A 87 -0.43 -7.76 -15.14
C ASN A 87 -1.14 -7.85 -13.77
N GLU A 88 -0.70 -8.77 -12.94
CA GLU A 88 -1.32 -9.01 -11.64
C GLU A 88 -0.89 -7.99 -10.60
N ALA A 89 0.26 -7.33 -10.78
CA ALA A 89 0.75 -6.29 -9.88
C ALA A 89 -0.13 -5.02 -9.82
N ILE A 90 -1.14 -4.90 -10.68
CA ILE A 90 -2.14 -3.81 -10.59
C ILE A 90 -2.86 -3.80 -9.23
N GLU A 91 -2.87 -4.91 -8.51
CA GLU A 91 -3.43 -4.99 -7.16
C GLU A 91 -2.71 -4.12 -6.13
N LEU A 92 -1.49 -3.64 -6.42
CA LEU A 92 -0.78 -2.68 -5.57
C LEU A 92 -1.56 -1.37 -5.31
N VAL A 93 -2.54 -1.05 -6.15
CA VAL A 93 -3.44 0.10 -5.88
C VAL A 93 -4.22 -0.05 -4.57
N MET A 94 -4.42 -1.27 -4.07
CA MET A 94 -5.04 -1.52 -2.76
C MET A 94 -4.15 -1.05 -1.60
N TRP A 95 -2.83 -1.09 -1.77
CA TRP A 95 -1.89 -0.55 -0.78
C TRP A 95 -2.01 0.97 -0.67
N LEU A 96 -2.41 1.64 -1.76
CA LEU A 96 -2.67 3.08 -1.74
C LEU A 96 -3.94 3.42 -0.95
N ILE A 97 -4.95 2.53 -0.90
CA ILE A 97 -6.10 2.70 -0.01
C ILE A 97 -5.63 2.68 1.45
N MET A 98 -4.86 1.67 1.83
CA MET A 98 -4.26 1.58 3.15
C MET A 98 -3.45 2.84 3.48
N ARG A 99 -2.55 3.24 2.57
CA ARG A 99 -1.68 4.40 2.80
C ARG A 99 -2.47 5.71 2.94
N GLY A 100 -3.52 5.92 2.15
CA GLY A 100 -4.39 7.10 2.26
C GLY A 100 -5.11 7.19 3.60
N ALA A 101 -5.41 6.06 4.23
CA ALA A 101 -6.07 6.00 5.52
C ALA A 101 -5.15 6.32 6.72
N LEU A 102 -3.83 6.39 6.51
CA LEU A 102 -2.88 6.68 7.59
C LEU A 102 -2.58 8.19 7.77
N GLY A 103 -3.09 9.05 6.87
CA GLY A 103 -2.81 10.48 6.90
C GLY A 103 -1.44 10.85 6.32
N ASP A 104 -0.99 12.08 6.58
CA ASP A 104 0.18 12.64 5.88
C ASP A 104 1.51 12.12 6.42
N LYS A 105 1.61 11.95 7.73
CA LYS A 105 2.85 11.54 8.40
C LYS A 105 2.75 10.11 8.89
N VAL A 106 3.72 9.32 8.52
CA VAL A 106 3.86 7.94 8.97
C VAL A 106 5.30 7.65 9.31
N ASP A 107 5.52 6.77 10.29
CA ASP A 107 6.80 6.21 10.62
C ASP A 107 6.87 4.77 10.11
N GLU A 108 7.92 4.46 9.36
CA GLU A 108 8.17 3.10 8.90
C GLU A 108 8.81 2.30 10.01
N VAL A 109 8.08 1.30 10.53
CA VAL A 109 8.53 0.46 11.64
C VAL A 109 9.25 -0.79 11.14
N TYR A 110 8.78 -1.34 10.02
CA TYR A 110 9.34 -2.56 9.45
C TYR A 110 9.12 -2.61 7.95
N ARG A 111 10.10 -3.21 7.25
CA ARG A 111 10.01 -3.49 5.82
C ARG A 111 10.65 -4.84 5.50
N PHE A 112 10.03 -5.54 4.57
CA PHE A 112 10.54 -6.78 4.02
C PHE A 112 10.21 -6.86 2.52
N HIS A 113 11.13 -7.40 1.74
CA HIS A 113 10.94 -7.74 0.33
C HIS A 113 11.68 -9.03 0.01
N HIS A 114 10.99 -9.94 -0.67
CA HIS A 114 11.56 -11.22 -1.09
C HIS A 114 10.97 -11.67 -2.42
N VAL A 115 11.78 -12.33 -3.22
CA VAL A 115 11.36 -12.97 -4.47
C VAL A 115 11.51 -14.48 -4.30
N PRO A 116 10.41 -15.18 -4.01
CA PRO A 116 10.42 -16.64 -3.89
C PRO A 116 10.43 -17.30 -5.27
N ALA A 117 10.68 -18.61 -5.29
CA ALA A 117 10.65 -19.40 -6.52
C ALA A 117 9.28 -19.46 -7.22
N SER A 118 8.21 -18.99 -6.55
CA SER A 118 6.85 -18.90 -7.11
C SER A 118 6.65 -17.77 -8.14
N SER A 119 7.72 -17.01 -8.46
CA SER A 119 7.67 -15.90 -9.42
C SER A 119 6.65 -14.79 -9.05
N THR A 120 6.35 -14.63 -7.77
CA THR A 120 5.55 -13.53 -7.22
C THR A 120 6.38 -12.84 -6.14
N ALA A 121 6.77 -11.60 -6.36
CA ALA A 121 7.48 -10.85 -5.34
C ALA A 121 6.55 -10.57 -4.14
N VAL A 122 7.09 -10.74 -2.94
CA VAL A 122 6.39 -10.54 -1.68
C VAL A 122 6.99 -9.34 -0.97
N GLY A 123 6.14 -8.40 -0.58
CA GLY A 123 6.49 -7.26 0.24
C GLY A 123 5.67 -7.21 1.52
N CYS A 124 6.27 -6.63 2.54
CA CYS A 124 5.59 -6.24 3.76
C CYS A 124 6.14 -4.89 4.21
N ILE A 125 5.27 -4.02 4.62
CA ILE A 125 5.64 -2.75 5.26
C ILE A 125 4.70 -2.49 6.43
N ILE A 126 5.24 -2.10 7.56
CA ILE A 126 4.47 -1.66 8.73
C ILE A 126 4.70 -0.17 8.88
N LEU A 127 3.61 0.57 8.80
CA LEU A 127 3.58 2.01 8.96
C LEU A 127 2.72 2.35 10.18
N GLU A 128 3.23 3.21 11.05
CA GLU A 128 2.51 3.74 12.20
C GLU A 128 2.26 5.24 12.02
N THR A 129 1.14 5.74 12.52
CA THR A 129 0.87 7.18 12.54
C THR A 129 1.54 7.82 13.74
N GLY A 130 1.98 9.08 13.63
CA GLY A 130 2.60 9.81 14.74
C GLY A 130 1.68 9.97 15.96
N GLU A 131 0.38 9.94 15.75
CA GLU A 131 -0.64 9.98 16.82
C GLU A 131 -0.62 8.70 17.67
N TYR A 132 -0.38 7.54 17.03
CA TYR A 132 -0.25 6.26 17.73
C TYR A 132 0.96 6.26 18.68
N HIS A 133 2.10 6.80 18.27
CA HIS A 133 3.28 6.94 19.13
C HIS A 133 3.03 7.82 20.33
N ALA A 134 2.32 8.95 20.16
CA ALA A 134 1.96 9.84 21.25
C ALA A 134 1.04 9.16 22.29
N GLN A 135 0.04 8.42 21.83
CA GLN A 135 -0.86 7.64 22.71
C GLN A 135 -0.13 6.53 23.46
N LYS A 136 0.77 5.80 22.78
CA LYS A 136 1.56 4.73 23.38
C LYS A 136 2.51 5.27 24.43
N ALA A 137 3.16 6.40 24.19
CA ALA A 137 4.02 7.07 25.17
C ALA A 137 3.23 7.56 26.40
N GLY A 138 2.03 8.11 26.21
CA GLY A 138 1.14 8.52 27.30
C GLY A 138 0.63 7.35 28.16
N ARG A 139 0.34 6.19 27.55
CA ARG A 139 -0.07 4.97 28.27
C ARG A 139 1.07 4.28 29.01
N ALA A 140 2.31 4.45 28.57
CA ALA A 140 3.50 3.91 29.25
C ALA A 140 3.95 4.78 30.45
N ALA A 141 3.47 6.03 30.51
CA ALA A 141 3.79 6.99 31.57
C ALA A 141 2.70 7.08 32.67
N ALA A 142 1.57 6.40 32.52
CA ALA A 142 0.47 6.30 33.46
C ALA A 142 0.44 4.95 34.17
#